data_178b905bfdcf3aac82023f14376748af
#
_entry.id   178b905bfdcf3aac82023f14376748af
#
_cell.length_a   1.000
_cell.length_b   1.000
_cell.length_c   1.000
_cell.angle_alpha   90.00
_cell.angle_beta   90.00
_cell.angle_gamma   90.00
#
_symmetry.space_group_name_H-M   'P 1'
#
loop_
_entity.id
_entity.type
_entity.pdbx_description
1 polymer ?
#
loop_
_entity_poly.entity_id
_entity_poly.type
_entity_poly.pdbx_seq_one_letter_code
_entity_poly.pdbx_strand_id
1 'polypeptide(L)'
;MKSEKIKIALIATSGGHFEQLSNLSCLYNEYPHFWITNKNHQTVSELKNEKVYFIKMGHFKKPWTYISHMPFFWTIFNKEKPTHILSTGSGRTAFIAFFASKLYKVKFIYIESFSRVNCFSKFGEFLIKFGQKIYTQWETNISNKAEYIGPVFESKEPDMGIQNNSDYIFITLGTRSEQFKRLIDSVEQLKQRGIIKKRIIVQAGFTKYKSDLLEIFDFCPQMEIDKLIYNSEFIITQESAGIVTKCLKMKKRFIVMPRDYSFGELPSKSDMKEDLQYKLEELGYTRVVKNVNEMESAIIKLDQIKIGYKFDNSLATQKLQNLLENKR
;
A
#
# COMPACT_ATOMS: atom_id res chain seq x y z
N MET A 1 -21.23 32.84 12.46
CA MET A 1 -21.10 31.39 12.62
C MET A 1 -19.72 31.12 13.18
N LYS A 2 -19.58 30.50 14.37
CA LYS A 2 -18.28 30.05 14.87
C LYS A 2 -17.79 29.00 13.91
N SER A 3 -16.60 29.19 13.28
CA SER A 3 -15.97 28.16 12.49
C SER A 3 -15.77 26.95 13.41
N GLU A 4 -16.46 25.85 13.17
CA GLU A 4 -16.18 24.60 13.90
C GLU A 4 -14.72 24.26 13.70
N LYS A 5 -14.00 24.10 14.81
CA LYS A 5 -12.58 23.78 14.79
C LYS A 5 -12.40 22.40 14.15
N ILE A 6 -11.73 22.33 13.01
CA ILE A 6 -11.50 21.09 12.26
C ILE A 6 -10.80 20.08 13.18
N LYS A 7 -11.35 18.85 13.23
CA LYS A 7 -10.73 17.70 13.88
C LYS A 7 -10.86 16.46 13.01
N ILE A 8 -9.74 15.79 12.75
CA ILE A 8 -9.65 14.73 11.75
C ILE A 8 -9.56 13.36 12.42
N ALA A 9 -10.41 12.42 12.02
CA ALA A 9 -10.22 10.99 12.26
C ALA A 9 -9.47 10.37 11.09
N LEU A 10 -8.25 9.89 11.32
CA LEU A 10 -7.40 9.20 10.35
C LEU A 10 -7.67 7.71 10.40
N ILE A 11 -8.19 7.13 9.32
CA ILE A 11 -8.68 5.75 9.33
C ILE A 11 -8.05 4.92 8.21
N ALA A 12 -7.16 4.00 8.58
CA ALA A 12 -6.54 3.04 7.67
C ALA A 12 -6.22 1.73 8.38
N THR A 13 -6.18 0.62 7.65
CA THR A 13 -5.58 -0.62 8.15
C THR A 13 -4.07 -0.61 7.95
N SER A 14 -3.33 -1.32 8.81
CA SER A 14 -1.88 -1.49 8.67
C SER A 14 -1.46 -1.98 7.28
N GLY A 15 -0.22 -1.74 6.92
CA GLY A 15 0.33 -2.02 5.60
C GLY A 15 0.23 -0.83 4.66
N GLY A 16 0.08 -1.07 3.36
CA GLY A 16 0.12 -0.03 2.33
C GLY A 16 -0.92 1.09 2.49
N HIS A 17 -2.11 0.81 3.01
CA HIS A 17 -3.12 1.85 3.28
C HIS A 17 -2.69 2.80 4.40
N PHE A 18 -2.15 2.24 5.48
CA PHE A 18 -1.61 3.02 6.58
C PHE A 18 -0.43 3.90 6.09
N GLU A 19 0.50 3.32 5.33
CA GLU A 19 1.64 4.05 4.75
C GLU A 19 1.18 5.21 3.86
N GLN A 20 0.17 4.99 3.01
CA GLN A 20 -0.38 6.06 2.18
C GLN A 20 -0.96 7.20 3.01
N LEU A 21 -1.68 6.90 4.10
CA LEU A 21 -2.26 7.93 4.96
C LEU A 21 -1.17 8.65 5.76
N SER A 22 -0.15 7.94 6.25
CA SER A 22 0.98 8.52 6.99
C SER A 22 1.80 9.50 6.16
N ASN A 23 1.90 9.31 4.85
CA ASN A 23 2.58 10.25 3.94
C ASN A 23 1.88 11.63 3.83
N LEU A 24 0.67 11.77 4.36
CA LEU A 24 -0.03 13.05 4.44
C LEU A 24 0.20 13.77 5.78
N SER A 25 1.28 13.46 6.50
CA SER A 25 1.61 14.07 7.79
C SER A 25 1.76 15.59 7.72
N CYS A 26 2.28 16.13 6.62
CA CYS A 26 2.36 17.57 6.40
C CYS A 26 0.98 18.25 6.39
N LEU A 27 -0.09 17.53 6.03
CA LEU A 27 -1.45 18.03 6.06
C LEU A 27 -2.11 17.85 7.43
N TYR A 28 -2.19 16.61 7.93
CA TYR A 28 -3.02 16.34 9.11
C TYR A 28 -2.40 16.84 10.43
N ASN A 29 -1.08 17.04 10.50
CA ASN A 29 -0.41 17.60 11.67
C ASN A 29 -0.79 19.07 11.92
N GLU A 30 -1.34 19.77 10.93
CA GLU A 30 -1.88 21.13 11.10
C GLU A 30 -3.20 21.18 11.86
N TYR A 31 -3.83 20.00 12.09
CA TYR A 31 -5.15 19.89 12.70
C TYR A 31 -5.13 18.94 13.89
N PRO A 32 -5.94 19.17 14.93
CA PRO A 32 -6.22 18.15 15.93
C PRO A 32 -6.70 16.87 15.24
N HIS A 33 -6.04 15.75 15.52
CA HIS A 33 -6.37 14.47 14.89
C HIS A 33 -6.20 13.30 15.84
N PHE A 34 -6.70 12.13 15.41
CA PHE A 34 -6.49 10.85 16.06
C PHE A 34 -6.61 9.73 15.04
N TRP A 35 -6.00 8.58 15.35
CA TRP A 35 -5.98 7.42 14.48
C TRP A 35 -6.97 6.35 14.90
N ILE A 36 -7.58 5.68 13.91
CA ILE A 36 -8.28 4.40 14.08
C ILE A 36 -7.64 3.40 13.13
N THR A 37 -6.97 2.40 13.68
CA THR A 37 -6.24 1.37 12.92
C THR A 37 -6.23 0.04 13.65
N ASN A 38 -5.78 -1.04 13.01
CA ASN A 38 -5.55 -2.31 13.69
C ASN A 38 -4.18 -2.34 14.37
N LYS A 39 -4.07 -3.10 15.47
CA LYS A 39 -2.83 -3.23 16.24
C LYS A 39 -1.89 -4.23 15.57
N ASN A 40 -0.69 -3.81 15.21
CA ASN A 40 0.43 -4.64 14.81
C ASN A 40 1.77 -3.92 15.10
N HIS A 41 2.90 -4.55 14.81
CA HIS A 41 4.23 -3.98 15.05
C HIS A 41 4.43 -2.62 14.34
N GLN A 42 4.00 -2.49 13.09
CA GLN A 42 4.10 -1.25 12.32
C GLN A 42 3.33 -0.11 12.99
N THR A 43 2.02 -0.29 13.20
CA THR A 43 1.16 0.77 13.74
C THR A 43 1.50 1.15 15.18
N VAL A 44 2.01 0.20 15.99
CA VAL A 44 2.46 0.48 17.36
C VAL A 44 3.75 1.29 17.35
N SER A 45 4.70 0.99 16.47
CA SER A 45 5.98 1.70 16.40
C SER A 45 5.84 3.11 15.80
N GLU A 46 5.12 3.23 14.68
CA GLU A 46 4.99 4.49 13.96
C GLU A 46 4.06 5.50 14.67
N LEU A 47 3.06 5.01 15.42
CA LEU A 47 2.09 5.85 16.13
C LEU A 47 2.37 5.99 17.65
N LYS A 48 3.61 5.76 18.07
CA LYS A 48 3.98 5.77 19.51
C LYS A 48 3.62 7.08 20.21
N ASN A 49 3.69 8.21 19.52
CA ASN A 49 3.43 9.55 20.05
C ASN A 49 2.05 10.10 19.62
N GLU A 50 1.24 9.27 18.96
CA GLU A 50 -0.05 9.67 18.41
C GLU A 50 -1.22 9.19 19.29
N LYS A 51 -2.35 9.86 19.18
CA LYS A 51 -3.59 9.40 19.80
C LYS A 51 -4.23 8.31 18.93
N VAL A 52 -4.20 7.06 19.40
CA VAL A 52 -4.62 5.90 18.62
C VAL A 52 -5.73 5.12 19.30
N TYR A 53 -6.71 4.71 18.51
CA TYR A 53 -7.74 3.74 18.88
C TYR A 53 -7.56 2.47 18.04
N PHE A 54 -7.18 1.37 18.68
CA PHE A 54 -6.96 0.11 18.01
C PHE A 54 -8.27 -0.68 17.87
N ILE A 55 -8.66 -0.95 16.63
CA ILE A 55 -9.79 -1.82 16.31
C ILE A 55 -9.32 -3.27 16.16
N LYS A 56 -10.03 -4.22 16.77
CA LYS A 56 -9.76 -5.63 16.57
C LYS A 56 -10.31 -6.06 15.21
N MET A 57 -9.39 -6.43 14.30
CA MET A 57 -9.76 -6.99 13.00
C MET A 57 -9.99 -8.49 13.16
N GLY A 58 -11.26 -8.92 13.22
CA GLY A 58 -11.60 -10.35 13.15
C GLY A 58 -11.58 -10.87 11.71
N HIS A 59 -11.49 -12.20 11.56
CA HIS A 59 -11.68 -12.89 10.27
C HIS A 59 -13.16 -12.92 9.89
N PHE A 60 -13.70 -11.77 9.49
CA PHE A 60 -15.11 -11.63 9.20
C PHE A 60 -15.40 -12.02 7.74
N LYS A 61 -15.93 -13.23 7.55
CA LYS A 61 -16.48 -13.67 6.27
C LYS A 61 -17.90 -13.15 6.01
N LYS A 62 -18.59 -12.61 7.05
CA LYS A 62 -20.02 -12.25 6.98
C LYS A 62 -20.23 -10.74 7.20
N PRO A 63 -21.11 -10.07 6.42
CA PRO A 63 -21.40 -8.63 6.54
C PRO A 63 -21.89 -8.18 7.92
N TRP A 64 -22.62 -9.03 8.64
CA TRP A 64 -23.17 -8.77 9.98
C TRP A 64 -22.12 -8.42 11.03
N THR A 65 -20.88 -8.88 10.83
CA THR A 65 -19.78 -8.60 11.75
C THR A 65 -19.31 -7.14 11.67
N TYR A 66 -19.68 -6.39 10.64
CA TYR A 66 -19.41 -4.96 10.59
C TYR A 66 -20.26 -4.19 11.60
N ILE A 67 -21.49 -4.66 11.86
CA ILE A 67 -22.41 -4.03 12.82
C ILE A 67 -21.85 -4.13 14.25
N SER A 68 -21.16 -5.21 14.60
CA SER A 68 -20.55 -5.40 15.92
C SER A 68 -19.46 -4.36 16.24
N HIS A 69 -18.92 -3.64 15.27
CA HIS A 69 -17.94 -2.59 15.47
C HIS A 69 -18.57 -1.19 15.58
N MET A 70 -19.86 -1.05 15.32
CA MET A 70 -20.56 0.24 15.46
C MET A 70 -20.47 0.82 16.87
N PRO A 71 -20.59 0.04 17.98
CA PRO A 71 -20.42 0.58 19.33
C PRO A 71 -19.05 1.17 19.59
N PHE A 72 -17.98 0.61 18.96
CA PHE A 72 -16.63 1.15 19.05
C PHE A 72 -16.54 2.54 18.42
N PHE A 73 -17.07 2.71 17.21
CA PHE A 73 -17.13 4.00 16.54
C PHE A 73 -18.03 5.00 17.30
N TRP A 74 -19.16 4.53 17.83
CA TRP A 74 -20.04 5.32 18.66
C TRP A 74 -19.31 5.95 19.86
N THR A 75 -18.61 5.11 20.64
CA THR A 75 -17.86 5.56 21.81
C THR A 75 -16.79 6.57 21.44
N ILE A 76 -16.01 6.32 20.37
CA ILE A 76 -14.94 7.20 19.94
C ILE A 76 -15.48 8.51 19.39
N PHE A 77 -16.50 8.48 18.54
CA PHE A 77 -17.04 9.69 17.92
C PHE A 77 -17.76 10.60 18.92
N ASN A 78 -18.44 10.05 19.93
CA ASN A 78 -19.00 10.83 21.02
C ASN A 78 -17.91 11.51 21.87
N LYS A 79 -16.79 10.82 22.11
CA LYS A 79 -15.66 11.34 22.88
C LYS A 79 -14.86 12.37 22.09
N GLU A 80 -14.49 12.04 20.86
CA GLU A 80 -13.55 12.82 20.04
C GLU A 80 -14.23 13.92 19.22
N LYS A 81 -15.50 13.74 18.86
CA LYS A 81 -16.29 14.68 18.04
C LYS A 81 -15.55 15.11 16.76
N PRO A 82 -15.11 14.18 15.91
CA PRO A 82 -14.44 14.56 14.67
C PRO A 82 -15.40 15.31 13.76
N THR A 83 -14.86 16.24 12.97
CA THR A 83 -15.60 16.95 11.91
C THR A 83 -15.35 16.31 10.54
N HIS A 84 -14.18 15.66 10.39
CA HIS A 84 -13.74 15.03 9.16
C HIS A 84 -13.19 13.64 9.41
N ILE A 85 -13.40 12.76 8.43
CA ILE A 85 -12.72 11.47 8.33
C ILE A 85 -11.87 11.50 7.06
N LEU A 86 -10.60 11.17 7.20
CA LEU A 86 -9.69 10.94 6.08
C LEU A 86 -9.28 9.47 6.05
N SER A 87 -9.52 8.79 4.93
CA SER A 87 -9.25 7.35 4.81
C SER A 87 -8.65 7.01 3.46
N THR A 88 -7.63 6.13 3.48
CA THR A 88 -6.98 5.59 2.29
C THR A 88 -7.27 4.10 2.16
N GLY A 89 -8.10 3.67 1.21
CA GLY A 89 -8.38 2.24 1.00
C GLY A 89 -9.07 1.57 2.20
N SER A 90 -8.58 0.43 2.64
CA SER A 90 -9.05 -0.28 3.85
C SER A 90 -10.55 -0.60 3.89
N GLY A 91 -11.02 -1.39 2.91
CA GLY A 91 -12.45 -1.63 2.67
C GLY A 91 -13.34 -1.89 3.89
N ARG A 92 -12.85 -2.64 4.90
CA ARG A 92 -13.67 -2.99 6.07
C ARG A 92 -13.81 -1.84 7.05
N THR A 93 -12.71 -1.29 7.54
CA THR A 93 -12.70 -0.21 8.52
C THR A 93 -13.29 1.06 7.93
N ALA A 94 -12.96 1.37 6.69
CA ALA A 94 -13.51 2.50 5.96
C ALA A 94 -15.03 2.36 5.71
N PHE A 95 -15.52 1.13 5.47
CA PHE A 95 -16.96 0.87 5.33
C PHE A 95 -17.73 1.24 6.59
N ILE A 96 -17.28 0.78 7.76
CA ILE A 96 -17.93 1.11 9.04
C ILE A 96 -17.83 2.63 9.30
N ALA A 97 -16.66 3.22 9.04
CA ALA A 97 -16.41 4.65 9.20
C ALA A 97 -17.34 5.49 8.30
N PHE A 98 -17.62 5.03 7.08
CA PHE A 98 -18.56 5.69 6.18
C PHE A 98 -19.99 5.75 6.77
N PHE A 99 -20.50 4.64 7.30
CA PHE A 99 -21.84 4.66 7.95
C PHE A 99 -21.84 5.50 9.23
N ALA A 100 -20.79 5.40 10.05
CA ALA A 100 -20.63 6.26 11.21
C ALA A 100 -20.60 7.75 10.78
N SER A 101 -19.94 8.11 9.69
CA SER A 101 -19.90 9.47 9.18
C SER A 101 -21.30 10.02 8.84
N LYS A 102 -22.17 9.20 8.26
CA LYS A 102 -23.57 9.59 7.97
C LYS A 102 -24.37 9.82 9.25
N LEU A 103 -24.22 8.92 10.23
CA LEU A 103 -24.92 9.02 11.52
C LEU A 103 -24.51 10.28 12.31
N TYR A 104 -23.21 10.59 12.33
CA TYR A 104 -22.66 11.74 13.06
C TYR A 104 -22.54 13.02 12.23
N LYS A 105 -22.98 13.01 10.96
CA LYS A 105 -22.85 14.14 10.02
C LYS A 105 -21.40 14.61 9.86
N VAL A 106 -20.45 13.69 9.92
CA VAL A 106 -19.00 13.94 9.73
C VAL A 106 -18.68 13.87 8.24
N LYS A 107 -17.88 14.79 7.72
CA LYS A 107 -17.45 14.78 6.32
C LYS A 107 -16.50 13.61 6.06
N PHE A 108 -16.83 12.75 5.10
CA PHE A 108 -16.05 11.58 4.76
C PHE A 108 -15.24 11.81 3.47
N ILE A 109 -13.93 11.81 3.59
CA ILE A 109 -12.97 11.96 2.49
C ILE A 109 -12.27 10.62 2.28
N TYR A 110 -12.51 10.02 1.11
CA TYR A 110 -11.94 8.72 0.76
C TYR A 110 -10.99 8.86 -0.40
N ILE A 111 -9.73 8.43 -0.19
CA ILE A 111 -8.69 8.39 -1.20
C ILE A 111 -8.54 6.95 -1.65
N GLU A 112 -8.71 6.68 -2.94
CA GLU A 112 -8.53 5.36 -3.50
C GLU A 112 -7.05 4.94 -3.43
N SER A 113 -6.82 3.64 -3.29
CA SER A 113 -5.47 3.10 -3.18
C SER A 113 -4.61 3.41 -4.41
N PHE A 114 -3.34 3.71 -4.19
CA PHE A 114 -2.35 3.92 -5.26
C PHE A 114 -2.20 2.70 -6.19
N SER A 115 -2.53 1.49 -5.69
CA SER A 115 -2.51 0.27 -6.52
C SER A 115 -3.64 0.20 -7.56
N ARG A 116 -4.59 1.13 -7.53
CA ARG A 116 -5.75 1.17 -8.43
C ARG A 116 -5.59 2.27 -9.47
N VAL A 117 -5.08 1.91 -10.64
CA VAL A 117 -4.83 2.86 -11.74
C VAL A 117 -6.06 3.00 -12.63
N ASN A 118 -6.54 1.89 -13.22
CA ASN A 118 -7.64 1.86 -14.18
C ASN A 118 -8.91 1.19 -13.61
N CYS A 119 -8.97 0.98 -12.31
CA CYS A 119 -10.13 0.39 -11.65
C CYS A 119 -10.31 0.96 -10.25
N PHE A 120 -11.48 0.77 -9.67
CA PHE A 120 -11.71 1.09 -8.26
C PHE A 120 -11.70 -0.18 -7.41
N SER A 121 -11.39 -0.01 -6.13
CA SER A 121 -11.64 -1.06 -5.15
C SER A 121 -13.15 -1.33 -5.03
N LYS A 122 -13.53 -2.50 -4.52
CA LYS A 122 -14.95 -2.80 -4.25
C LYS A 122 -15.61 -1.75 -3.36
N PHE A 123 -14.84 -1.16 -2.45
CA PHE A 123 -15.34 -0.11 -1.58
C PHE A 123 -15.46 1.23 -2.33
N GLY A 124 -14.51 1.58 -3.19
CA GLY A 124 -14.62 2.74 -4.08
C GLY A 124 -15.85 2.66 -5.00
N GLU A 125 -16.08 1.49 -5.64
CA GLU A 125 -17.29 1.24 -6.45
C GLU A 125 -18.57 1.39 -5.62
N PHE A 126 -18.58 0.88 -4.39
CA PHE A 126 -19.69 1.04 -3.47
C PHE A 126 -19.97 2.52 -3.16
N LEU A 127 -18.93 3.30 -2.81
CA LEU A 127 -19.06 4.72 -2.50
C LEU A 127 -19.65 5.50 -3.69
N ILE A 128 -19.18 5.24 -4.91
CA ILE A 128 -19.68 5.87 -6.14
C ILE A 128 -21.17 5.55 -6.34
N LYS A 129 -21.59 4.30 -6.12
CA LYS A 129 -23.01 3.90 -6.20
C LYS A 129 -23.88 4.63 -5.18
N PHE A 130 -23.34 4.91 -4.00
CA PHE A 130 -24.02 5.70 -2.95
C PHE A 130 -23.88 7.22 -3.14
N GLY A 131 -23.43 7.68 -4.29
CA GLY A 131 -23.34 9.11 -4.60
C GLY A 131 -22.18 9.83 -3.95
N GLN A 132 -21.27 9.11 -3.28
CA GLN A 132 -20.10 9.69 -2.63
C GLN A 132 -19.01 9.96 -3.67
N LYS A 133 -18.45 11.17 -3.64
CA LYS A 133 -17.24 11.50 -4.39
C LYS A 133 -16.04 10.80 -3.77
N ILE A 134 -15.16 10.25 -4.61
CA ILE A 134 -13.89 9.64 -4.19
C ILE A 134 -12.72 10.39 -4.83
N TYR A 135 -11.55 10.27 -4.22
CA TYR A 135 -10.34 10.95 -4.66
C TYR A 135 -9.32 9.94 -5.13
N THR A 136 -8.73 10.16 -6.31
CA THR A 136 -7.81 9.20 -6.96
C THR A 136 -6.40 9.75 -7.05
N GLN A 137 -5.43 8.85 -6.99
CA GLN A 137 -4.01 9.17 -7.10
C GLN A 137 -3.49 9.04 -8.54
N TRP A 138 -4.32 8.55 -9.45
CA TRP A 138 -4.10 8.47 -10.89
C TRP A 138 -5.22 9.19 -11.62
N GLU A 139 -4.89 9.80 -12.74
CA GLU A 139 -5.91 10.32 -13.64
C GLU A 139 -6.77 9.19 -14.16
N THR A 140 -8.08 9.34 -14.07
CA THR A 140 -9.03 8.32 -14.51
C THR A 140 -10.32 8.95 -15.00
N ASN A 141 -10.88 8.40 -16.06
CA ASN A 141 -12.18 8.77 -16.62
C ASN A 141 -13.27 7.75 -16.33
N ILE A 142 -13.02 6.79 -15.41
CA ILE A 142 -13.95 5.70 -15.11
C ILE A 142 -15.27 6.23 -14.53
N SER A 143 -15.23 7.35 -13.80
CA SER A 143 -16.43 7.94 -13.21
C SER A 143 -16.27 9.45 -13.01
N ASN A 144 -17.35 10.20 -13.28
CA ASN A 144 -17.46 11.63 -12.98
C ASN A 144 -17.50 11.94 -11.46
N LYS A 145 -17.63 10.93 -10.61
CA LYS A 145 -17.54 11.03 -9.15
C LYS A 145 -16.14 10.74 -8.62
N ALA A 146 -15.17 10.45 -9.48
CA ALA A 146 -13.77 10.31 -9.14
C ALA A 146 -13.03 11.61 -9.48
N GLU A 147 -12.30 12.16 -8.52
CA GLU A 147 -11.49 13.36 -8.72
C GLU A 147 -10.02 13.02 -8.52
N TYR A 148 -9.20 13.31 -9.52
CA TYR A 148 -7.74 13.19 -9.41
C TYR A 148 -7.18 14.25 -8.47
N ILE A 149 -6.42 13.82 -7.46
CA ILE A 149 -5.75 14.69 -6.50
C ILE A 149 -4.22 14.61 -6.56
N GLY A 150 -3.67 13.70 -7.35
CA GLY A 150 -2.23 13.41 -7.34
C GLY A 150 -1.85 12.30 -6.36
N PRO A 151 -0.60 11.82 -6.43
CA PRO A 151 -0.08 10.83 -5.50
C PRO A 151 0.01 11.41 -4.07
N VAL A 152 -0.27 10.59 -3.06
CA VAL A 152 -0.12 10.99 -1.65
C VAL A 152 1.31 10.76 -1.12
N PHE A 153 2.19 10.19 -1.92
CA PHE A 153 3.57 9.93 -1.55
C PHE A 153 4.44 11.15 -1.82
N GLU A 154 5.46 11.35 -0.98
CA GLU A 154 6.51 12.33 -1.17
C GLU A 154 7.85 11.62 -1.44
N SER A 155 8.64 12.16 -2.38
CA SER A 155 9.99 11.67 -2.66
C SER A 155 10.97 12.19 -1.60
N LYS A 156 10.92 11.63 -0.38
CA LYS A 156 12.02 11.76 0.58
C LYS A 156 12.92 10.55 0.40
N GLU A 157 14.18 10.79 0.08
CA GLU A 157 15.18 9.73 0.16
C GLU A 157 15.29 9.34 1.64
N PRO A 158 15.20 8.04 1.95
CA PRO A 158 15.44 7.62 3.32
C PRO A 158 16.90 7.98 3.66
N ASP A 159 17.10 8.70 4.77
CA ASP A 159 18.44 8.91 5.36
C ASP A 159 18.90 7.59 5.96
N MET A 160 19.47 6.75 5.12
CA MET A 160 19.82 5.38 5.51
C MET A 160 21.26 5.25 5.99
N GLY A 161 22.12 6.26 5.77
CA GLY A 161 23.53 6.25 6.25
C GLY A 161 24.34 5.00 5.85
N ILE A 162 23.92 4.24 4.84
CA ILE A 162 24.40 2.90 4.52
C ILE A 162 25.12 2.92 3.18
N GLN A 163 26.27 2.27 3.11
CA GLN A 163 26.97 2.04 1.86
C GLN A 163 26.14 1.09 0.97
N ASN A 164 25.94 1.47 -0.28
CA ASN A 164 25.23 0.65 -1.27
C ASN A 164 26.14 -0.51 -1.71
N ASN A 165 26.09 -1.63 -0.98
CA ASN A 165 26.85 -2.83 -1.30
C ASN A 165 25.98 -3.80 -2.09
N SER A 166 26.04 -3.72 -3.40
CA SER A 166 25.19 -4.47 -4.34
C SER A 166 25.73 -5.87 -4.62
N ASP A 167 25.98 -6.70 -3.60
CA ASP A 167 26.51 -8.06 -3.74
C ASP A 167 25.41 -9.14 -3.80
N TYR A 168 24.15 -8.77 -3.61
CA TYR A 168 23.01 -9.69 -3.64
C TYR A 168 21.79 -9.12 -4.38
N ILE A 169 20.89 -10.01 -4.74
CA ILE A 169 19.54 -9.74 -5.24
C ILE A 169 18.56 -9.99 -4.10
N PHE A 170 17.63 -9.07 -3.87
CA PHE A 170 16.61 -9.24 -2.85
C PHE A 170 15.27 -9.63 -3.46
N ILE A 171 14.65 -10.66 -2.88
CA ILE A 171 13.34 -11.16 -3.28
C ILE A 171 12.38 -11.03 -2.13
N THR A 172 11.20 -10.46 -2.36
CA THR A 172 10.19 -10.34 -1.32
C THR A 172 8.81 -10.76 -1.81
N LEU A 173 8.21 -11.70 -1.10
CA LEU A 173 6.86 -12.20 -1.34
C LEU A 173 5.81 -11.44 -0.52
N GLY A 174 6.24 -10.44 0.29
CA GLY A 174 5.37 -9.68 1.15
C GLY A 174 4.79 -10.47 2.31
N THR A 175 3.62 -10.05 2.79
CA THR A 175 3.01 -10.55 4.03
C THR A 175 1.66 -11.24 3.83
N ARG A 176 1.32 -11.62 2.58
CA ARG A 176 0.10 -12.39 2.28
C ARG A 176 0.24 -13.83 2.77
N SER A 177 -0.85 -14.43 3.22
CA SER A 177 -0.90 -15.80 3.74
C SER A 177 -0.82 -16.88 2.68
N GLU A 178 -1.18 -16.55 1.45
CA GLU A 178 -1.20 -17.47 0.32
C GLU A 178 0.23 -17.80 -0.12
N GLN A 179 0.47 -19.07 -0.46
CA GLN A 179 1.77 -19.54 -0.94
C GLN A 179 2.12 -18.90 -2.29
N PHE A 180 3.39 -18.58 -2.52
CA PHE A 180 3.86 -18.03 -3.80
C PHE A 180 5.17 -18.71 -4.23
N LYS A 181 5.13 -20.02 -4.36
CA LYS A 181 6.31 -20.82 -4.73
C LYS A 181 6.80 -20.52 -6.14
N ARG A 182 5.90 -20.28 -7.09
CA ARG A 182 6.20 -20.01 -8.50
C ARG A 182 7.28 -18.93 -8.69
N LEU A 183 7.28 -17.86 -7.88
CA LEU A 183 8.31 -16.84 -7.95
C LEU A 183 9.66 -17.39 -7.49
N ILE A 184 9.71 -18.11 -6.36
CA ILE A 184 10.97 -18.67 -5.84
C ILE A 184 11.50 -19.75 -6.78
N ASP A 185 10.65 -20.65 -7.29
CA ASP A 185 11.01 -21.69 -8.26
C ASP A 185 11.65 -21.08 -9.52
N SER A 186 11.07 -19.98 -10.05
CA SER A 186 11.61 -19.28 -11.21
C SER A 186 13.00 -18.71 -10.95
N VAL A 187 13.22 -18.12 -9.78
CA VAL A 187 14.53 -17.56 -9.40
C VAL A 187 15.56 -18.65 -9.16
N GLU A 188 15.18 -19.73 -8.48
CA GLU A 188 16.08 -20.85 -8.22
C GLU A 188 16.53 -21.54 -9.51
N GLN A 189 15.62 -21.74 -10.48
CA GLN A 189 15.99 -22.26 -11.80
C GLN A 189 17.01 -21.36 -12.51
N LEU A 190 16.87 -20.03 -12.43
CA LEU A 190 17.83 -19.10 -13.02
C LEU A 190 19.18 -19.13 -12.29
N LYS A 191 19.17 -19.34 -10.98
CA LYS A 191 20.39 -19.58 -10.19
C LYS A 191 21.11 -20.86 -10.59
N GLN A 192 20.38 -21.99 -10.71
CA GLN A 192 20.90 -23.28 -11.14
C GLN A 192 21.50 -23.22 -12.54
N ARG A 193 20.88 -22.49 -13.47
CA ARG A 193 21.36 -22.28 -14.84
C ARG A 193 22.52 -21.27 -14.92
N GLY A 194 22.96 -20.68 -13.82
CA GLY A 194 24.06 -19.71 -13.76
C GLY A 194 23.74 -18.34 -14.37
N ILE A 195 22.47 -18.06 -14.67
CA ILE A 195 22.03 -16.74 -15.14
C ILE A 195 22.16 -15.71 -14.00
N ILE A 196 21.76 -16.09 -12.78
CA ILE A 196 21.97 -15.29 -11.58
C ILE A 196 23.21 -15.83 -10.85
N LYS A 197 24.31 -15.07 -10.87
CA LYS A 197 25.56 -15.45 -10.21
C LYS A 197 25.65 -14.97 -8.75
N LYS A 198 25.04 -13.82 -8.44
CA LYS A 198 25.08 -13.21 -7.11
C LYS A 198 24.29 -13.99 -6.06
N ARG A 199 24.54 -13.71 -4.81
CA ARG A 199 23.74 -14.18 -3.67
C ARG A 199 22.28 -13.77 -3.87
N ILE A 200 21.37 -14.58 -3.35
CA ILE A 200 19.95 -14.31 -3.42
C ILE A 200 19.39 -14.42 -2.01
N ILE A 201 18.83 -13.33 -1.51
CA ILE A 201 18.19 -13.26 -0.21
C ILE A 201 16.67 -13.18 -0.44
N VAL A 202 15.90 -14.06 0.21
CA VAL A 202 14.46 -14.22 0.00
C VAL A 202 13.70 -13.99 1.30
N GLN A 203 12.85 -13.00 1.34
CA GLN A 203 11.79 -12.90 2.34
C GLN A 203 10.58 -13.70 1.84
N ALA A 204 10.38 -14.90 2.37
CA ALA A 204 9.35 -15.84 1.93
C ALA A 204 7.97 -15.56 2.58
N GLY A 205 7.91 -14.85 3.72
CA GLY A 205 6.68 -14.60 4.45
C GLY A 205 6.04 -15.92 4.92
N PHE A 206 4.80 -16.16 4.51
CA PHE A 206 4.10 -17.41 4.82
C PHE A 206 4.39 -18.55 3.83
N THR A 207 5.14 -18.29 2.75
CA THR A 207 5.49 -19.31 1.75
C THR A 207 6.53 -20.26 2.32
N LYS A 208 6.19 -21.54 2.39
CA LYS A 208 7.09 -22.58 2.87
C LYS A 208 7.97 -23.10 1.72
N TYR A 209 9.26 -22.83 1.82
CA TYR A 209 10.27 -23.20 0.82
C TYR A 209 11.58 -23.57 1.49
N LYS A 210 12.34 -24.48 0.86
CA LYS A 210 13.71 -24.86 1.26
C LYS A 210 14.59 -24.91 0.04
N SER A 211 15.77 -24.38 0.14
CA SER A 211 16.77 -24.36 -0.93
C SER A 211 18.18 -24.30 -0.32
N ASP A 212 19.12 -24.97 -0.94
CA ASP A 212 20.55 -24.86 -0.63
C ASP A 212 21.25 -23.73 -1.43
N LEU A 213 20.53 -23.11 -2.37
CA LEU A 213 21.03 -22.07 -3.26
C LEU A 213 20.59 -20.66 -2.86
N LEU A 214 19.60 -20.55 -1.97
CA LEU A 214 18.94 -19.30 -1.60
C LEU A 214 19.01 -19.10 -0.08
N GLU A 215 19.26 -17.87 0.35
CA GLU A 215 19.19 -17.48 1.75
C GLU A 215 17.74 -17.06 2.08
N ILE A 216 16.99 -17.93 2.76
CA ILE A 216 15.54 -17.75 2.97
C ILE A 216 15.25 -17.45 4.43
N PHE A 217 14.42 -16.44 4.67
CA PHE A 217 13.81 -16.16 5.98
C PHE A 217 12.32 -15.82 5.83
N ASP A 218 11.54 -16.01 6.90
CA ASP A 218 10.10 -15.77 6.88
C ASP A 218 9.79 -14.27 7.01
N PHE A 219 10.11 -13.66 8.16
CA PHE A 219 9.83 -12.26 8.46
C PHE A 219 10.99 -11.60 9.21
N CYS A 220 11.14 -10.29 9.00
CA CYS A 220 12.02 -9.45 9.81
C CYS A 220 11.38 -8.07 10.03
N PRO A 221 11.92 -7.24 10.94
CA PRO A 221 11.45 -5.88 11.14
C PRO A 221 11.48 -5.05 9.85
N GLN A 222 10.56 -4.08 9.71
CA GLN A 222 10.44 -3.25 8.51
C GLN A 222 11.75 -2.52 8.16
N MET A 223 12.47 -2.06 9.18
CA MET A 223 13.78 -1.40 8.98
C MET A 223 14.80 -2.33 8.29
N GLU A 224 14.78 -3.61 8.60
CA GLU A 224 15.66 -4.59 7.94
C GLU A 224 15.25 -4.84 6.50
N ILE A 225 13.94 -4.89 6.21
CA ILE A 225 13.44 -4.94 4.82
C ILE A 225 13.93 -3.72 4.03
N ASP A 226 13.85 -2.54 4.63
CA ASP A 226 14.29 -1.30 3.98
C ASP A 226 15.79 -1.31 3.69
N LYS A 227 16.62 -1.82 4.62
CA LYS A 227 18.06 -2.03 4.39
C LYS A 227 18.32 -3.07 3.30
N LEU A 228 17.57 -4.18 3.28
CA LEU A 228 17.70 -5.21 2.25
C LEU A 228 17.36 -4.66 0.87
N ILE A 229 16.30 -3.86 0.74
CA ILE A 229 15.96 -3.18 -0.51
C ILE A 229 17.08 -2.22 -0.91
N TYR A 230 17.52 -1.37 0.01
CA TYR A 230 18.49 -0.32 -0.26
C TYR A 230 19.85 -0.87 -0.71
N ASN A 231 20.34 -1.95 -0.08
CA ASN A 231 21.64 -2.55 -0.36
C ASN A 231 21.64 -3.60 -1.47
N SER A 232 20.48 -4.02 -1.97
CA SER A 232 20.39 -4.98 -3.07
C SER A 232 20.79 -4.36 -4.42
N GLU A 233 21.20 -5.16 -5.37
CA GLU A 233 21.44 -4.73 -6.74
C GLU A 233 20.12 -4.38 -7.43
N PHE A 234 19.16 -5.30 -7.35
CA PHE A 234 17.78 -5.10 -7.79
C PHE A 234 16.86 -5.99 -6.98
N ILE A 235 15.55 -5.77 -7.15
CA ILE A 235 14.53 -6.48 -6.39
C ILE A 235 13.63 -7.28 -7.33
N ILE A 236 13.22 -8.49 -6.90
CA ILE A 236 12.10 -9.20 -7.53
C ILE A 236 10.98 -9.32 -6.49
N THR A 237 9.78 -8.91 -6.86
CA THR A 237 8.67 -8.84 -5.90
C THR A 237 7.32 -9.17 -6.54
N GLN A 238 6.31 -9.32 -5.69
CA GLN A 238 4.91 -9.36 -6.10
C GLN A 238 4.35 -7.95 -6.38
N GLU A 239 3.10 -7.87 -6.80
CA GLU A 239 2.33 -6.65 -7.06
C GLU A 239 1.94 -5.89 -5.78
N SER A 240 2.88 -5.62 -4.88
CA SER A 240 2.62 -4.91 -3.63
C SER A 240 2.93 -3.43 -3.75
N ALA A 241 1.92 -2.57 -3.65
CA ALA A 241 2.12 -1.11 -3.72
C ALA A 241 3.14 -0.60 -2.69
N GLY A 242 3.18 -1.15 -1.47
CA GLY A 242 4.14 -0.75 -0.44
C GLY A 242 5.59 -1.00 -0.86
N ILE A 243 5.92 -2.22 -1.30
CA ILE A 243 7.29 -2.55 -1.74
C ILE A 243 7.65 -1.82 -3.03
N VAL A 244 6.73 -1.79 -3.99
CA VAL A 244 6.92 -1.11 -5.28
C VAL A 244 7.22 0.38 -5.06
N THR A 245 6.46 1.06 -4.23
CA THR A 245 6.67 2.48 -3.88
C THR A 245 8.03 2.70 -3.20
N LYS A 246 8.44 1.78 -2.31
CA LYS A 246 9.78 1.84 -1.68
C LYS A 246 10.90 1.68 -2.70
N CYS A 247 10.78 0.73 -3.63
CA CYS A 247 11.77 0.57 -4.72
C CYS A 247 11.89 1.85 -5.55
N LEU A 248 10.77 2.47 -5.90
CA LEU A 248 10.75 3.73 -6.65
C LEU A 248 11.42 4.87 -5.87
N LYS A 249 11.08 5.05 -4.58
CA LYS A 249 11.67 6.07 -3.70
C LYS A 249 13.17 5.88 -3.50
N MET A 250 13.59 4.61 -3.31
CA MET A 250 15.01 4.25 -3.09
C MET A 250 15.81 4.14 -4.38
N LYS A 251 15.23 4.53 -5.52
CA LYS A 251 15.86 4.48 -6.84
C LYS A 251 16.41 3.09 -7.19
N LYS A 252 15.67 2.04 -6.84
CA LYS A 252 16.02 0.64 -7.12
C LYS A 252 15.28 0.13 -8.35
N ARG A 253 16.00 -0.60 -9.20
CA ARG A 253 15.39 -1.39 -10.26
C ARG A 253 14.66 -2.57 -9.64
N PHE A 254 13.50 -2.89 -10.18
CA PHE A 254 12.72 -4.03 -9.70
C PHE A 254 11.93 -4.68 -10.82
N ILE A 255 11.70 -5.99 -10.64
CA ILE A 255 10.88 -6.82 -11.52
C ILE A 255 9.69 -7.29 -10.70
N VAL A 256 8.50 -7.28 -11.30
CA VAL A 256 7.27 -7.71 -10.63
C VAL A 256 6.75 -9.00 -11.27
N MET A 257 6.57 -10.04 -10.45
CA MET A 257 5.78 -11.20 -10.81
C MET A 257 4.44 -11.12 -10.08
N PRO A 258 3.32 -10.83 -10.78
CA PRO A 258 2.02 -10.80 -10.15
C PRO A 258 1.59 -12.19 -9.68
N ARG A 259 0.90 -12.21 -8.53
CA ARG A 259 0.21 -13.43 -8.06
C ARG A 259 -0.96 -13.74 -8.98
N ASP A 260 -1.26 -15.01 -9.13
CA ASP A 260 -2.36 -15.48 -9.97
C ASP A 260 -3.29 -16.40 -9.17
N TYR A 261 -4.59 -16.11 -9.27
CA TYR A 261 -5.63 -16.90 -8.61
C TYR A 261 -5.67 -18.36 -9.11
N SER A 262 -5.34 -18.60 -10.36
CA SER A 262 -5.32 -19.95 -10.94
C SER A 262 -4.29 -20.88 -10.29
N PHE A 263 -3.24 -20.31 -9.67
CA PHE A 263 -2.22 -21.05 -8.90
C PHE A 263 -2.49 -21.06 -7.38
N GLY A 264 -3.66 -20.55 -6.94
CA GLY A 264 -3.99 -20.47 -5.51
C GLY A 264 -3.18 -19.43 -4.75
N GLU A 265 -2.57 -18.47 -5.45
CA GLU A 265 -1.71 -17.43 -4.89
C GLU A 265 -2.50 -16.21 -4.38
N LEU A 266 -3.80 -16.18 -4.62
CA LEU A 266 -4.73 -15.15 -4.20
C LEU A 266 -6.02 -15.75 -3.63
N PRO A 267 -6.66 -15.12 -2.64
CA PRO A 267 -7.89 -15.62 -2.03
C PRO A 267 -9.10 -15.46 -2.95
N SER A 268 -9.05 -14.56 -3.94
CA SER A 268 -10.14 -14.37 -4.90
C SER A 268 -9.63 -13.81 -6.24
N LYS A 269 -10.36 -14.14 -7.32
CA LYS A 269 -10.08 -13.62 -8.67
C LYS A 269 -10.19 -12.08 -8.74
N SER A 270 -10.98 -11.47 -7.86
CA SER A 270 -11.10 -9.99 -7.83
C SER A 270 -9.84 -9.29 -7.32
N ASP A 271 -8.93 -10.00 -6.66
CA ASP A 271 -7.68 -9.43 -6.17
C ASP A 271 -6.64 -9.28 -7.29
N MET A 272 -6.84 -9.95 -8.44
CA MET A 272 -6.02 -9.75 -9.65
C MET A 272 -6.24 -8.39 -10.34
N LYS A 273 -7.18 -7.56 -9.85
CA LYS A 273 -7.52 -6.26 -10.45
C LYS A 273 -6.56 -5.12 -10.09
N GLU A 274 -5.53 -5.38 -9.29
CA GLU A 274 -4.48 -4.38 -9.06
C GLU A 274 -3.63 -4.25 -10.32
N ASP A 275 -3.49 -3.05 -10.82
CA ASP A 275 -2.92 -2.76 -12.13
C ASP A 275 -1.75 -1.77 -12.10
N LEU A 276 -1.29 -1.39 -10.90
CA LEU A 276 -0.14 -0.50 -10.70
C LEU A 276 1.12 -0.98 -11.43
N GLN A 277 1.42 -2.28 -11.35
CA GLN A 277 2.60 -2.87 -11.99
C GLN A 277 2.59 -2.69 -13.51
N TYR A 278 1.45 -2.81 -14.14
CA TYR A 278 1.31 -2.62 -15.59
C TYR A 278 1.48 -1.16 -15.99
N LYS A 279 0.96 -0.23 -15.17
CA LYS A 279 1.18 1.20 -15.39
C LYS A 279 2.65 1.58 -15.23
N LEU A 280 3.32 1.03 -14.25
CA LEU A 280 4.75 1.27 -14.05
C LEU A 280 5.60 0.63 -15.16
N GLU A 281 5.18 -0.50 -15.72
CA GLU A 281 5.81 -1.11 -16.90
C GLU A 281 5.66 -0.22 -18.13
N GLU A 282 4.43 0.27 -18.40
CA GLU A 282 4.15 1.25 -19.49
C GLU A 282 5.05 2.47 -19.37
N LEU A 283 5.26 2.97 -18.14
CA LEU A 283 6.12 4.10 -17.86
C LEU A 283 7.63 3.76 -17.87
N GLY A 284 7.98 2.47 -17.93
CA GLY A 284 9.35 1.97 -18.01
C GLY A 284 10.07 1.82 -16.67
N TYR A 285 9.36 1.82 -15.54
CA TYR A 285 9.93 1.70 -14.18
C TYR A 285 10.02 0.27 -13.66
N THR A 286 9.45 -0.71 -14.35
CA THR A 286 9.53 -2.14 -14.02
C THR A 286 9.39 -2.99 -15.26
N ARG A 287 9.54 -4.32 -15.08
CA ARG A 287 9.07 -5.35 -16.00
C ARG A 287 8.12 -6.27 -15.25
N VAL A 288 6.99 -6.58 -15.87
CA VAL A 288 6.02 -7.53 -15.35
C VAL A 288 6.26 -8.88 -16.00
N VAL A 289 6.48 -9.91 -15.20
CA VAL A 289 6.83 -11.25 -15.68
C VAL A 289 5.87 -12.29 -15.13
N LYS A 290 5.57 -13.33 -15.92
CA LYS A 290 4.61 -14.39 -15.54
C LYS A 290 5.27 -15.75 -15.36
N ASN A 291 6.46 -15.92 -15.89
CA ASN A 291 7.18 -17.19 -15.91
C ASN A 291 8.71 -16.99 -15.92
N VAL A 292 9.47 -18.08 -15.81
CA VAL A 292 10.93 -18.07 -15.75
C VAL A 292 11.59 -17.48 -17.00
N ASN A 293 11.04 -17.71 -18.20
CA ASN A 293 11.65 -17.21 -19.44
C ASN A 293 11.50 -15.67 -19.56
N GLU A 294 10.33 -15.16 -19.17
CA GLU A 294 10.11 -13.71 -19.10
C GLU A 294 10.99 -13.08 -18.03
N MET A 295 11.20 -13.74 -16.88
CA MET A 295 12.07 -13.28 -15.81
C MET A 295 13.54 -13.23 -16.27
N GLU A 296 14.01 -14.26 -16.96
CA GLU A 296 15.34 -14.26 -17.57
C GLU A 296 15.53 -13.08 -18.51
N SER A 297 14.59 -12.88 -19.42
CA SER A 297 14.59 -11.76 -20.36
C SER A 297 14.60 -10.41 -19.65
N ALA A 298 13.84 -10.26 -18.56
CA ALA A 298 13.78 -9.04 -17.77
C ALA A 298 15.11 -8.76 -17.03
N ILE A 299 15.76 -9.80 -16.51
CA ILE A 299 17.07 -9.68 -15.85
C ILE A 299 18.14 -9.27 -16.84
N ILE A 300 18.18 -9.89 -18.03
CA ILE A 300 19.14 -9.52 -19.09
C ILE A 300 18.99 -8.07 -19.52
N LYS A 301 17.76 -7.56 -19.53
CA LYS A 301 17.43 -6.19 -19.91
C LYS A 301 17.23 -5.24 -18.72
N LEU A 302 17.80 -5.58 -17.57
CA LEU A 302 17.59 -4.82 -16.32
C LEU A 302 17.98 -3.36 -16.46
N ASP A 303 19.04 -3.05 -17.20
CA ASP A 303 19.52 -1.68 -17.41
C ASP A 303 18.54 -0.77 -18.15
N GLN A 304 17.59 -1.33 -18.88
CA GLN A 304 16.52 -0.61 -19.56
C GLN A 304 15.42 -0.14 -18.62
N ILE A 305 15.39 -0.65 -17.39
CA ILE A 305 14.42 -0.23 -16.36
C ILE A 305 14.87 1.12 -15.79
N LYS A 306 14.01 2.13 -15.88
CA LYS A 306 14.23 3.44 -15.28
C LYS A 306 14.29 3.34 -13.76
N ILE A 307 15.12 4.20 -13.16
CA ILE A 307 15.24 4.28 -11.70
C ILE A 307 14.71 5.62 -11.20
N GLY A 308 14.11 5.59 -10.00
CA GLY A 308 13.64 6.80 -9.32
C GLY A 308 12.39 7.40 -9.96
N TYR A 309 11.28 7.32 -9.28
CA TYR A 309 10.04 8.02 -9.61
C TYR A 309 9.93 9.23 -8.70
N LYS A 310 9.69 10.41 -9.28
CA LYS A 310 9.50 11.63 -8.49
C LYS A 310 8.04 11.69 -8.02
N PHE A 311 7.82 11.37 -6.76
CA PHE A 311 6.53 11.60 -6.13
C PHE A 311 6.46 13.03 -5.62
N ASP A 312 5.34 13.70 -5.91
CA ASP A 312 5.03 15.03 -5.41
C ASP A 312 3.59 15.02 -4.88
N ASN A 313 3.45 15.16 -3.57
CA ASN A 313 2.16 15.18 -2.90
C ASN A 313 1.60 16.59 -2.70
N SER A 314 2.22 17.63 -3.26
CA SER A 314 1.80 19.01 -3.10
C SER A 314 0.37 19.25 -3.61
N LEU A 315 0.03 18.69 -4.78
CA LEU A 315 -1.32 18.77 -5.33
C LEU A 315 -2.33 18.07 -4.44
N ALA A 316 -2.00 16.86 -3.94
CA ALA A 316 -2.87 16.11 -3.04
C ALA A 316 -3.09 16.88 -1.74
N THR A 317 -2.02 17.40 -1.14
CA THR A 317 -2.07 18.20 0.10
C THR A 317 -2.93 19.43 -0.08
N GLN A 318 -2.72 20.22 -1.14
CA GLN A 318 -3.48 21.44 -1.44
C GLN A 318 -4.99 21.13 -1.64
N LYS A 319 -5.31 20.11 -2.45
CA LYS A 319 -6.72 19.75 -2.70
C LYS A 319 -7.40 19.23 -1.45
N LEU A 320 -6.72 18.40 -0.66
CA LEU A 320 -7.26 17.88 0.60
C LEU A 320 -7.43 18.98 1.63
N GLN A 321 -6.50 19.93 1.72
CA GLN A 321 -6.64 21.10 2.59
C GLN A 321 -7.87 21.93 2.23
N ASN A 322 -8.06 22.22 0.93
CA ASN A 322 -9.26 22.92 0.45
C ASN A 322 -10.55 22.16 0.83
N LEU A 323 -10.53 20.84 0.73
CA LEU A 323 -11.66 20.00 1.15
C LEU A 323 -11.92 20.05 2.65
N LEU A 324 -10.88 20.07 3.48
CA LEU A 324 -11.01 20.20 4.94
C LEU A 324 -11.58 21.57 5.32
N GLU A 325 -11.09 22.63 4.69
CA GLU A 325 -11.48 24.02 4.99
C GLU A 325 -12.75 24.48 4.25
N ASN A 326 -13.42 23.59 3.49
CA ASN A 326 -14.59 23.91 2.65
C ASN A 326 -14.35 25.07 1.65
N LYS A 327 -13.11 25.30 1.25
CA LYS A 327 -12.79 26.24 0.17
C LYS A 327 -13.18 25.62 -1.16
N ARG A 328 -13.93 26.34 -1.99
CA ARG A 328 -14.33 25.92 -3.34
C ARG A 328 -13.23 26.20 -4.35
#